data_08b6292268dc1cbbcee631b89ba5d554
#
_entry.id   08b6292268dc1cbbcee631b89ba5d554
#
_cell.length_a   1.000
_cell.length_b   1.000
_cell.length_c   1.000
_cell.angle_alpha   90.00
_cell.angle_beta   90.00
_cell.angle_gamma   90.00
#
_symmetry.space_group_name_H-M   'P 1'
#
loop_
_entity.id
_entity.type
_entity.pdbx_description
1 polymer ?
#
loop_
_entity_poly.entity_id
_entity_poly.type
_entity_poly.pdbx_seq_one_letter_code
_entity_poly.pdbx_strand_id
1 'polypeptide(L)'
;MSVRKLKPITPGQRFRIVNNFDEITTNKPEKSLTFGIKKSGGRNNTGKMTMRYTGGGHKKKYRIIDFKRNKFNVDATVKTVEYDPNRTAFIALLEYTDGEKRYIVAPAGIKVGQKVVSGENVAPEIGNAMKLQNIPLGSVISCIEMKPGQGAILARSAGSSAQLTSRDGKYAIVKLPSGESRMILVECIAMIGSVSNSDHQLTVSGKAGRSRWLGRRPRTRAVVMNPVDHPMGGGEGRSSGGHPRSRNGKPAKGYKTRKKNKVSNRYIVSKRK
;
A
#
# COMPACT_ATOMS: atom_id res chain seq x y z
N MET A 1 -2.37 -3.18 21.61
CA MET A 1 -2.24 -3.95 20.35
C MET A 1 -3.60 -4.01 19.69
N SER A 2 -3.69 -3.59 18.44
CA SER A 2 -4.96 -3.61 17.68
C SER A 2 -5.31 -4.98 17.08
N VAL A 3 -4.58 -6.05 17.46
CA VAL A 3 -4.83 -7.42 16.98
C VAL A 3 -5.13 -8.38 18.11
N ARG A 4 -6.02 -9.35 17.84
CA ARG A 4 -6.36 -10.43 18.79
C ARG A 4 -6.27 -11.79 18.14
N LYS A 5 -5.82 -12.78 18.90
CA LYS A 5 -5.89 -14.21 18.55
C LYS A 5 -7.28 -14.74 18.85
N LEU A 6 -7.89 -15.47 17.92
CA LEU A 6 -9.19 -16.10 18.14
C LEU A 6 -9.04 -17.36 18.99
N LYS A 7 -10.12 -17.72 19.72
CA LYS A 7 -10.21 -19.01 20.43
C LYS A 7 -10.18 -20.18 19.43
N PRO A 8 -9.49 -21.28 19.71
CA PRO A 8 -9.30 -22.40 18.78
C PRO A 8 -10.53 -23.34 18.74
N ILE A 9 -11.74 -22.79 18.56
CA ILE A 9 -13.00 -23.55 18.54
C ILE A 9 -13.11 -24.40 17.27
N THR A 10 -12.57 -23.90 16.14
CA THR A 10 -12.57 -24.62 14.87
C THR A 10 -11.17 -24.66 14.27
N PRO A 11 -10.83 -25.64 13.38
CA PRO A 11 -9.51 -25.74 12.76
C PRO A 11 -9.08 -24.42 12.07
N GLY A 12 -10.01 -23.71 11.43
CA GLY A 12 -9.73 -22.44 10.74
C GLY A 12 -9.49 -21.25 11.67
N GLN A 13 -9.86 -21.34 12.95
CA GLN A 13 -9.65 -20.30 13.96
C GLN A 13 -8.39 -20.51 14.80
N ARG A 14 -7.87 -21.74 14.87
CA ARG A 14 -6.73 -22.13 15.73
C ARG A 14 -5.54 -21.19 15.64
N PHE A 15 -5.16 -20.79 14.42
CA PHE A 15 -3.99 -19.93 14.18
C PHE A 15 -4.39 -18.54 13.67
N ARG A 16 -5.67 -18.20 13.75
CA ARG A 16 -6.16 -16.94 13.18
C ARG A 16 -5.92 -15.77 14.13
N ILE A 17 -5.31 -14.72 13.60
CA ILE A 17 -5.13 -13.43 14.27
C ILE A 17 -5.87 -12.38 13.43
N VAL A 18 -6.74 -11.61 14.06
CA VAL A 18 -7.58 -10.61 13.41
C VAL A 18 -7.29 -9.22 13.98
N ASN A 19 -7.52 -8.19 13.18
CA ASN A 19 -7.52 -6.82 13.64
C ASN A 19 -8.80 -6.54 14.44
N ASN A 20 -8.71 -5.78 15.53
CA ASN A 20 -9.86 -5.35 16.33
C ASN A 20 -10.61 -4.18 15.71
N PHE A 21 -9.94 -3.41 14.84
CA PHE A 21 -10.50 -2.20 14.21
C PHE A 21 -10.85 -1.09 15.20
N ASP A 22 -10.11 -0.96 16.29
CA ASP A 22 -10.37 0.00 17.39
C ASP A 22 -10.34 1.47 16.92
N GLU A 23 -9.56 1.77 15.85
CA GLU A 23 -9.45 3.12 15.28
C GLU A 23 -10.64 3.49 14.38
N ILE A 24 -11.50 2.53 14.01
CA ILE A 24 -12.59 2.75 13.06
C ILE A 24 -13.80 3.32 13.78
N THR A 25 -14.30 4.45 13.30
CA THR A 25 -15.44 5.15 13.90
C THR A 25 -16.78 4.82 13.23
N THR A 26 -16.77 4.45 11.94
CA THR A 26 -17.98 4.07 11.21
C THR A 26 -17.72 3.00 10.14
N ASN A 27 -18.77 2.19 9.89
CA ASN A 27 -18.75 1.17 8.83
C ASN A 27 -19.48 1.62 7.55
N LYS A 28 -20.10 2.81 7.56
CA LYS A 28 -20.88 3.33 6.42
C LYS A 28 -20.02 4.33 5.64
N PRO A 29 -19.60 3.98 4.40
CA PRO A 29 -18.85 4.92 3.58
C PRO A 29 -19.74 6.02 2.99
N GLU A 30 -19.16 7.18 2.71
CA GLU A 30 -19.81 8.27 1.99
C GLU A 30 -20.19 7.80 0.58
N LYS A 31 -21.49 7.86 0.25
CA LYS A 31 -22.01 7.30 -1.00
C LYS A 31 -21.49 8.02 -2.24
N SER A 32 -21.40 9.35 -2.19
CA SER A 32 -20.91 10.21 -3.28
C SER A 32 -19.47 9.89 -3.70
N LEU A 33 -18.65 9.41 -2.75
CA LEU A 33 -17.24 9.08 -2.96
C LEU A 33 -16.99 7.58 -3.20
N THR A 34 -18.05 6.79 -3.47
CA THR A 34 -17.91 5.34 -3.66
C THR A 34 -18.54 4.85 -4.96
N PHE A 35 -17.85 3.94 -5.63
CA PHE A 35 -18.39 3.26 -6.82
C PHE A 35 -18.04 1.77 -6.85
N GLY A 36 -18.78 1.00 -7.66
CA GLY A 36 -18.55 -0.43 -7.83
C GLY A 36 -17.35 -0.72 -8.71
N ILE A 37 -16.52 -1.70 -8.33
CA ILE A 37 -15.38 -2.14 -9.14
C ILE A 37 -15.75 -3.42 -9.90
N LYS A 38 -15.57 -3.40 -11.23
CA LYS A 38 -15.56 -4.61 -12.05
C LYS A 38 -14.26 -5.39 -11.82
N LYS A 39 -14.38 -6.72 -11.68
CA LYS A 39 -13.21 -7.60 -11.50
C LYS A 39 -12.74 -8.11 -12.85
N SER A 40 -11.47 -7.89 -13.16
CA SER A 40 -10.87 -8.34 -14.43
C SER A 40 -10.53 -9.85 -14.46
N GLY A 41 -10.49 -10.52 -13.29
CA GLY A 41 -10.05 -11.92 -13.19
C GLY A 41 -8.61 -12.16 -13.65
N GLY A 42 -7.75 -11.14 -13.58
CA GLY A 42 -6.36 -11.20 -14.04
C GLY A 42 -6.18 -11.03 -15.56
N ARG A 43 -7.22 -10.57 -16.27
CA ARG A 43 -7.16 -10.27 -17.70
C ARG A 43 -6.87 -8.79 -17.92
N ASN A 44 -6.15 -8.49 -18.99
CA ASN A 44 -5.90 -7.13 -19.45
C ASN A 44 -7.08 -6.61 -20.30
N ASN A 45 -6.94 -5.41 -20.90
CA ASN A 45 -7.92 -4.80 -21.77
C ASN A 45 -8.19 -5.58 -23.06
N THR A 46 -7.24 -6.42 -23.50
CA THR A 46 -7.41 -7.31 -24.68
C THR A 46 -7.94 -8.71 -24.32
N GLY A 47 -8.36 -8.93 -23.08
CA GLY A 47 -8.89 -10.21 -22.60
C GLY A 47 -7.83 -11.28 -22.29
N LYS A 48 -6.55 -11.02 -22.55
CA LYS A 48 -5.46 -11.97 -22.28
C LYS A 48 -5.13 -12.03 -20.79
N MET A 49 -4.87 -13.24 -20.26
CA MET A 49 -4.47 -13.44 -18.88
C MET A 49 -3.05 -12.94 -18.66
N THR A 50 -2.91 -11.81 -17.96
CA THR A 50 -1.61 -11.24 -17.56
C THR A 50 -1.20 -11.62 -16.14
N MET A 51 -2.18 -11.90 -15.27
CA MET A 51 -1.96 -12.35 -13.91
C MET A 51 -2.74 -13.62 -13.62
N ARG A 52 -2.02 -14.71 -13.31
CA ARG A 52 -2.62 -16.00 -12.96
C ARG A 52 -3.14 -16.03 -11.53
N TYR A 53 -4.01 -16.98 -11.24
CA TYR A 53 -4.54 -17.26 -9.89
C TYR A 53 -5.28 -16.06 -9.26
N THR A 54 -5.91 -15.23 -10.08
CA THR A 54 -6.75 -14.11 -9.65
C THR A 54 -8.18 -14.35 -10.11
N GLY A 55 -9.14 -14.15 -9.22
CA GLY A 55 -10.56 -14.27 -9.53
C GLY A 55 -11.42 -14.63 -8.33
N GLY A 56 -12.73 -14.50 -8.49
CA GLY A 56 -13.67 -14.66 -7.40
C GLY A 56 -13.50 -13.57 -6.32
N GLY A 57 -13.66 -13.98 -5.07
CA GLY A 57 -13.57 -13.08 -3.92
C GLY A 57 -14.81 -12.21 -3.71
N HIS A 58 -14.89 -11.57 -2.55
CA HIS A 58 -16.02 -10.74 -2.16
C HIS A 58 -16.17 -9.51 -3.07
N LYS A 59 -17.40 -9.08 -3.36
CA LYS A 59 -17.69 -7.83 -4.08
C LYS A 59 -17.22 -6.63 -3.25
N LYS A 60 -16.54 -5.68 -3.89
CA LYS A 60 -15.96 -4.51 -3.21
C LYS A 60 -16.44 -3.22 -3.88
N LYS A 61 -16.64 -2.18 -3.07
CA LYS A 61 -16.76 -0.80 -3.54
C LYS A 61 -15.40 -0.13 -3.46
N TYR A 62 -15.09 0.73 -4.43
CA TYR A 62 -13.90 1.60 -4.38
C TYR A 62 -14.27 2.92 -3.70
N ARG A 63 -13.34 3.47 -2.92
CA ARG A 63 -13.42 4.81 -2.36
C ARG A 63 -12.47 5.70 -3.15
N ILE A 64 -12.97 6.84 -3.58
CA ILE A 64 -12.15 7.85 -4.26
C ILE A 64 -11.27 8.49 -3.20
N ILE A 65 -9.96 8.28 -3.31
CA ILE A 65 -8.98 8.83 -2.36
C ILE A 65 -8.27 10.01 -3.01
N ASP A 66 -8.21 11.12 -2.30
CA ASP A 66 -7.41 12.27 -2.70
C ASP A 66 -5.92 12.00 -2.41
N PHE A 67 -5.22 11.54 -3.45
CA PHE A 67 -3.76 11.37 -3.39
C PHE A 67 -3.00 12.63 -3.76
N LYS A 68 -3.66 13.62 -4.35
CA LYS A 68 -3.01 14.86 -4.82
C LYS A 68 -2.92 15.92 -3.74
N ARG A 69 -3.91 15.94 -2.84
CA ARG A 69 -3.99 16.93 -1.77
C ARG A 69 -3.88 18.38 -2.31
N ASN A 70 -4.52 18.64 -3.45
CA ASN A 70 -4.40 19.87 -4.22
C ASN A 70 -5.29 21.03 -3.73
N LYS A 71 -6.02 20.87 -2.65
CA LYS A 71 -6.81 21.92 -2.01
C LYS A 71 -5.96 22.59 -0.94
N PHE A 72 -5.24 23.64 -1.35
CA PHE A 72 -4.26 24.31 -0.52
C PHE A 72 -4.89 25.37 0.36
N ASN A 73 -4.36 25.55 1.58
CA ASN A 73 -4.69 26.59 2.53
C ASN A 73 -6.18 26.62 2.95
N VAL A 74 -6.87 25.49 2.84
CA VAL A 74 -8.25 25.34 3.29
C VAL A 74 -8.29 24.29 4.41
N ASP A 75 -8.84 24.68 5.55
CA ASP A 75 -9.00 23.77 6.70
C ASP A 75 -9.99 22.68 6.38
N ALA A 76 -9.64 21.48 6.72
CA ALA A 76 -10.54 20.32 6.70
C ALA A 76 -10.60 19.67 8.08
N THR A 77 -11.79 19.27 8.51
CA THR A 77 -11.98 18.55 9.76
C THR A 77 -12.16 17.06 9.48
N VAL A 78 -11.50 16.21 10.26
CA VAL A 78 -11.67 14.76 10.19
C VAL A 78 -13.04 14.39 10.77
N LYS A 79 -13.95 13.89 9.94
CA LYS A 79 -15.29 13.45 10.35
C LYS A 79 -15.31 12.00 10.83
N THR A 80 -14.66 11.11 10.07
CA THR A 80 -14.65 9.68 10.37
C THR A 80 -13.34 9.04 9.98
N VAL A 81 -13.01 7.92 10.66
CA VAL A 81 -11.96 6.98 10.23
C VAL A 81 -12.64 5.68 9.82
N GLU A 82 -12.34 5.17 8.63
CA GLU A 82 -13.09 4.09 8.00
C GLU A 82 -12.19 2.95 7.48
N TYR A 83 -12.79 1.77 7.37
CA TYR A 83 -12.18 0.62 6.71
C TYR A 83 -12.33 0.69 5.19
N ASP A 84 -11.24 0.47 4.44
CA ASP A 84 -11.29 0.30 2.98
C ASP A 84 -10.86 -1.13 2.59
N PRO A 85 -11.73 -1.93 1.92
CA PRO A 85 -11.39 -3.27 1.48
C PRO A 85 -10.36 -3.33 0.34
N ASN A 86 -9.96 -2.19 -0.22
CA ASN A 86 -9.04 -2.12 -1.37
C ASN A 86 -7.60 -1.83 -0.95
N ARG A 87 -7.38 -1.46 0.31
CA ARG A 87 -6.06 -1.17 0.87
C ARG A 87 -5.90 -1.73 2.27
N THR A 88 -4.68 -1.76 2.75
CA THR A 88 -4.36 -2.24 4.09
C THR A 88 -4.46 -1.15 5.14
N ALA A 89 -4.23 0.11 4.76
CA ALA A 89 -4.39 1.28 5.61
C ALA A 89 -5.87 1.64 5.81
N PHE A 90 -6.20 2.30 6.92
CA PHE A 90 -7.48 2.96 7.10
C PHE A 90 -7.53 4.24 6.26
N ILE A 91 -8.73 4.76 6.07
CA ILE A 91 -8.99 6.03 5.38
C ILE A 91 -9.70 6.98 6.32
N ALA A 92 -9.49 8.29 6.16
CA ALA A 92 -10.18 9.32 6.91
C ALA A 92 -11.03 10.15 5.95
N LEU A 93 -12.29 10.40 6.32
CA LEU A 93 -13.17 11.33 5.64
C LEU A 93 -12.88 12.74 6.17
N LEU A 94 -12.47 13.61 5.30
CA LEU A 94 -12.30 15.03 5.57
C LEU A 94 -13.53 15.81 5.07
N GLU A 95 -13.97 16.76 5.85
CA GLU A 95 -14.95 17.78 5.47
C GLU A 95 -14.25 19.14 5.52
N TYR A 96 -14.18 19.79 4.38
CA TYR A 96 -13.61 21.12 4.24
C TYR A 96 -14.58 22.20 4.69
N THR A 97 -14.08 23.39 4.98
CA THR A 97 -14.90 24.54 5.42
C THR A 97 -15.95 24.97 4.39
N ASP A 98 -15.74 24.66 3.10
CA ASP A 98 -16.69 24.89 2.02
C ASP A 98 -17.70 23.74 1.81
N GLY A 99 -17.72 22.74 2.69
CA GLY A 99 -18.64 21.60 2.63
C GLY A 99 -18.19 20.46 1.70
N GLU A 100 -17.10 20.60 0.95
CA GLU A 100 -16.57 19.51 0.13
C GLU A 100 -16.04 18.39 1.01
N LYS A 101 -16.34 17.15 0.64
CA LYS A 101 -15.83 15.95 1.32
C LYS A 101 -14.79 15.24 0.46
N ARG A 102 -13.69 14.80 1.08
CA ARG A 102 -12.69 13.96 0.44
C ARG A 102 -12.18 12.88 1.37
N TYR A 103 -11.85 11.70 0.82
CA TYR A 103 -11.12 10.68 1.55
C TYR A 103 -9.61 10.87 1.39
N ILE A 104 -8.89 10.69 2.49
CA ILE A 104 -7.43 10.57 2.50
C ILE A 104 -7.01 9.22 3.09
N VAL A 105 -5.75 8.82 2.86
CA VAL A 105 -5.14 7.73 3.63
C VAL A 105 -4.94 8.23 5.05
N ALA A 106 -5.51 7.56 6.03
CA ALA A 106 -5.41 7.99 7.43
C ALA A 106 -3.96 7.84 7.93
N PRO A 107 -3.35 8.89 8.49
CA PRO A 107 -2.11 8.74 9.24
C PRO A 107 -2.36 8.06 10.58
N ALA A 108 -1.31 7.49 11.16
CA ALA A 108 -1.38 6.91 12.49
C ALA A 108 -1.64 7.99 13.55
N GLY A 109 -2.56 7.71 14.46
CA GLY A 109 -2.89 8.61 15.57
C GLY A 109 -3.86 9.75 15.21
N ILE A 110 -4.40 9.78 13.99
CA ILE A 110 -5.42 10.77 13.61
C ILE A 110 -6.71 10.58 14.45
N LYS A 111 -7.31 11.68 14.88
CA LYS A 111 -8.55 11.66 15.68
C LYS A 111 -9.68 12.37 14.96
N VAL A 112 -10.91 11.95 15.25
CA VAL A 112 -12.11 12.66 14.78
C VAL A 112 -12.14 14.06 15.42
N GLY A 113 -12.50 15.06 14.63
CA GLY A 113 -12.47 16.47 15.03
C GLY A 113 -11.13 17.17 14.82
N GLN A 114 -10.05 16.44 14.54
CA GLN A 114 -8.74 17.04 14.23
C GLN A 114 -8.83 17.83 12.93
N LYS A 115 -8.21 19.02 12.91
CA LYS A 115 -8.01 19.81 11.69
C LYS A 115 -6.82 19.27 10.90
N VAL A 116 -6.96 19.25 9.58
CA VAL A 116 -5.93 18.83 8.64
C VAL A 116 -5.89 19.80 7.47
N VAL A 117 -4.70 20.29 7.17
CA VAL A 117 -4.50 21.30 6.11
C VAL A 117 -3.46 20.77 5.11
N SER A 118 -3.57 21.23 3.86
CA SER A 118 -2.54 21.06 2.83
C SER A 118 -2.07 22.43 2.38
N GLY A 119 -0.77 22.66 2.31
CA GLY A 119 -0.27 23.99 1.91
C GLY A 119 1.24 24.13 2.05
N GLU A 120 1.73 25.34 1.78
CA GLU A 120 3.16 25.63 1.90
C GLU A 120 3.54 26.04 3.31
N ASN A 121 2.76 26.92 3.93
CA ASN A 121 3.00 27.47 5.27
C ASN A 121 2.06 26.81 6.31
N VAL A 122 2.18 25.50 6.44
CA VAL A 122 1.35 24.72 7.36
C VAL A 122 2.24 24.15 8.46
N ALA A 123 1.72 24.07 9.69
CA ALA A 123 2.45 23.43 10.80
C ALA A 123 2.74 21.94 10.47
N PRO A 124 3.91 21.41 10.84
CA PRO A 124 4.30 20.03 10.55
C PRO A 124 3.61 19.03 11.50
N GLU A 125 2.28 19.08 11.55
CA GLU A 125 1.43 18.21 12.37
C GLU A 125 0.99 16.95 11.60
N ILE A 126 0.63 15.90 12.36
CA ILE A 126 0.20 14.62 11.80
C ILE A 126 -1.04 14.82 10.91
N GLY A 127 -0.94 14.36 9.65
CA GLY A 127 -2.00 14.44 8.66
C GLY A 127 -1.90 15.63 7.72
N ASN A 128 -1.17 16.67 8.08
CA ASN A 128 -0.93 17.80 7.20
C ASN A 128 -0.05 17.39 6.02
N ALA A 129 -0.28 18.00 4.87
CA ALA A 129 0.47 17.73 3.66
C ALA A 129 1.14 19.01 3.15
N MET A 130 2.42 18.92 2.83
CA MET A 130 3.21 20.04 2.34
C MET A 130 4.31 19.60 1.40
N LYS A 131 4.92 20.53 0.70
CA LYS A 131 6.08 20.29 -0.16
C LYS A 131 7.28 19.84 0.70
N LEU A 132 8.11 18.93 0.17
CA LEU A 132 9.32 18.45 0.87
C LEU A 132 10.29 19.56 1.27
N GLN A 133 10.27 20.70 0.57
CA GLN A 133 11.08 21.87 0.93
C GLN A 133 10.69 22.48 2.28
N ASN A 134 9.44 22.37 2.69
CA ASN A 134 8.91 23.00 3.89
C ASN A 134 8.87 22.05 5.10
N ILE A 135 9.08 20.74 4.88
CA ILE A 135 9.07 19.72 5.94
C ILE A 135 10.39 19.77 6.72
N PRO A 136 10.40 19.83 8.05
CA PRO A 136 11.64 19.76 8.84
C PRO A 136 12.44 18.49 8.54
N LEU A 137 13.78 18.60 8.52
CA LEU A 137 14.67 17.46 8.34
C LEU A 137 14.51 16.48 9.51
N GLY A 138 14.68 15.19 9.22
CA GLY A 138 14.46 14.13 10.21
C GLY A 138 13.01 13.68 10.37
N SER A 139 12.04 14.46 9.85
CA SER A 139 10.61 14.16 9.98
C SER A 139 10.24 12.81 9.36
N VAL A 140 9.29 12.14 10.01
CA VAL A 140 8.62 10.94 9.50
C VAL A 140 7.51 11.37 8.56
N ILE A 141 7.54 10.89 7.32
CA ILE A 141 6.60 11.25 6.27
C ILE A 141 6.00 10.02 5.59
N SER A 142 4.86 10.19 4.97
CA SER A 142 4.16 9.14 4.21
C SER A 142 3.44 9.74 3.00
N CYS A 143 2.80 8.91 2.19
CA CYS A 143 2.04 9.36 1.01
C CYS A 143 2.81 10.34 0.13
N ILE A 144 4.05 9.96 -0.25
CA ILE A 144 5.00 10.85 -0.93
C ILE A 144 4.79 10.80 -2.44
N GLU A 145 4.82 11.95 -3.09
CA GLU A 145 4.86 12.06 -4.55
C GLU A 145 6.24 11.71 -5.12
N MET A 146 6.26 11.25 -6.37
CA MET A 146 7.50 11.04 -7.13
C MET A 146 7.77 12.14 -8.15
N LYS A 147 6.72 12.83 -8.58
CA LYS A 147 6.77 14.00 -9.45
C LYS A 147 5.74 14.99 -8.95
N PRO A 148 5.98 16.29 -9.03
CA PRO A 148 5.03 17.29 -8.58
C PRO A 148 3.66 17.13 -9.26
N GLY A 149 2.58 17.18 -8.50
CA GLY A 149 1.20 17.07 -8.98
C GLY A 149 0.74 15.68 -9.43
N GLN A 150 1.61 14.66 -9.36
CA GLN A 150 1.25 13.29 -9.73
C GLN A 150 0.35 12.61 -8.69
N GLY A 151 0.39 13.08 -7.46
CA GLY A 151 -0.23 12.47 -6.30
C GLY A 151 0.66 11.41 -5.64
N ALA A 152 0.30 11.04 -4.42
CA ALA A 152 1.05 10.14 -3.58
C ALA A 152 1.25 8.76 -4.21
N ILE A 153 2.50 8.27 -4.23
CA ILE A 153 2.87 6.95 -4.76
C ILE A 153 3.62 6.12 -3.72
N LEU A 154 4.59 6.71 -3.00
CA LEU A 154 5.44 6.01 -2.05
C LEU A 154 4.83 6.02 -0.64
N ALA A 155 5.16 5.02 0.17
CA ALA A 155 4.77 4.89 1.58
C ALA A 155 3.25 5.07 1.83
N ARG A 156 2.40 4.26 1.16
CA ARG A 156 0.93 4.31 1.28
C ARG A 156 0.31 3.12 2.00
N SER A 157 1.07 2.07 2.20
CA SER A 157 0.57 0.84 2.85
C SER A 157 0.49 1.01 4.37
N ALA A 158 -0.33 0.21 5.02
CA ALA A 158 -0.46 0.19 6.47
C ALA A 158 0.90 0.17 7.18
N GLY A 159 1.08 1.04 8.17
CA GLY A 159 2.28 1.16 8.96
C GLY A 159 3.52 1.64 8.22
N SER A 160 3.43 1.95 6.92
CA SER A 160 4.60 2.41 6.18
C SER A 160 4.90 3.88 6.45
N SER A 161 6.19 4.19 6.51
CA SER A 161 6.71 5.55 6.64
C SER A 161 8.04 5.67 5.91
N ALA A 162 8.44 6.88 5.62
CA ALA A 162 9.75 7.22 5.11
C ALA A 162 10.32 8.37 5.96
N GLN A 163 11.61 8.61 5.90
CA GLN A 163 12.26 9.69 6.64
C GLN A 163 12.91 10.66 5.66
N LEU A 164 12.66 11.95 5.84
CA LEU A 164 13.35 13.01 5.13
C LEU A 164 14.72 13.23 5.80
N THR A 165 15.80 12.80 5.12
CA THR A 165 17.15 12.84 5.71
C THR A 165 17.89 14.12 5.43
N SER A 166 17.85 14.61 4.20
CA SER A 166 18.52 15.85 3.81
C SER A 166 17.86 16.50 2.59
N ARG A 167 18.24 17.74 2.32
CA ARG A 167 17.88 18.49 1.11
C ARG A 167 19.16 19.05 0.49
N ASP A 168 19.24 18.93 -0.83
CA ASP A 168 20.36 19.44 -1.60
C ASP A 168 19.83 20.04 -2.91
N GLY A 169 19.88 21.35 -3.02
CA GLY A 169 19.37 22.10 -4.16
C GLY A 169 17.92 21.73 -4.51
N LYS A 170 17.73 21.17 -5.71
CA LYS A 170 16.41 20.79 -6.24
C LYS A 170 15.89 19.46 -5.70
N TYR A 171 16.67 18.72 -4.91
CA TYR A 171 16.31 17.39 -4.46
C TYR A 171 16.31 17.24 -2.94
N ALA A 172 15.35 16.47 -2.46
CA ALA A 172 15.30 15.95 -1.11
C ALA A 172 15.72 14.48 -1.10
N ILE A 173 16.54 14.06 -0.15
CA ILE A 173 16.92 12.67 0.05
C ILE A 173 15.96 12.06 1.07
N VAL A 174 15.25 11.03 0.63
CA VAL A 174 14.25 10.34 1.43
C VAL A 174 14.64 8.89 1.61
N LYS A 175 14.75 8.43 2.85
CA LYS A 175 14.95 7.04 3.22
C LYS A 175 13.61 6.32 3.23
N LEU A 176 13.42 5.40 2.28
CA LEU A 176 12.18 4.66 2.07
C LEU A 176 12.03 3.48 3.05
N PRO A 177 10.80 2.92 3.22
CA PRO A 177 10.57 1.74 4.07
C PRO A 177 11.41 0.51 3.68
N SER A 178 11.85 0.43 2.42
CA SER A 178 12.72 -0.63 1.92
C SER A 178 14.18 -0.51 2.34
N GLY A 179 14.58 0.61 2.98
CA GLY A 179 15.97 0.96 3.28
C GLY A 179 16.70 1.68 2.14
N GLU A 180 16.10 1.80 0.94
CA GLU A 180 16.65 2.58 -0.17
C GLU A 180 16.58 4.07 0.14
N SER A 181 17.69 4.80 -0.03
CA SER A 181 17.71 6.27 -0.01
C SER A 181 17.60 6.81 -1.43
N ARG A 182 16.66 7.72 -1.65
CA ARG A 182 16.29 8.18 -2.98
C ARG A 182 16.14 9.68 -3.04
N MET A 183 16.61 10.29 -4.13
CA MET A 183 16.36 11.68 -4.46
C MET A 183 14.95 11.87 -5.02
N ILE A 184 14.24 12.85 -4.49
CA ILE A 184 12.90 13.26 -4.91
C ILE A 184 12.92 14.79 -5.03
N LEU A 185 12.22 15.36 -6.02
CA LEU A 185 12.16 16.81 -6.17
C LEU A 185 11.55 17.46 -4.91
N VAL A 186 12.11 18.59 -4.47
CA VAL A 186 11.65 19.29 -3.25
C VAL A 186 10.24 19.85 -3.38
N GLU A 187 9.75 20.05 -4.59
CA GLU A 187 8.37 20.48 -4.90
C GLU A 187 7.32 19.37 -4.68
N CYS A 188 7.76 18.10 -4.57
CA CYS A 188 6.85 16.99 -4.34
C CYS A 188 6.19 17.11 -2.96
N ILE A 189 4.90 16.78 -2.90
CA ILE A 189 4.12 16.80 -1.67
C ILE A 189 4.30 15.49 -0.91
N ALA A 190 4.33 15.58 0.42
CA ALA A 190 4.27 14.45 1.32
C ALA A 190 3.36 14.78 2.52
N MET A 191 2.81 13.75 3.15
CA MET A 191 2.02 13.85 4.37
C MET A 191 2.92 13.58 5.58
N ILE A 192 2.75 14.38 6.62
CA ILE A 192 3.44 14.20 7.90
C ILE A 192 2.86 13.01 8.66
N GLY A 193 3.74 12.21 9.24
CA GLY A 193 3.41 11.02 10.03
C GLY A 193 3.48 9.71 9.22
N SER A 194 3.38 8.59 9.93
CA SER A 194 3.28 7.25 9.36
C SER A 194 1.84 6.91 8.98
N VAL A 195 1.65 5.90 8.16
CA VAL A 195 0.31 5.41 7.77
C VAL A 195 -0.29 4.58 8.91
N SER A 196 -1.61 4.69 9.10
CA SER A 196 -2.39 3.95 10.10
C SER A 196 -2.31 2.42 9.96
N ASN A 197 -2.88 1.70 10.94
CA ASN A 197 -3.02 0.23 10.94
C ASN A 197 -1.67 -0.51 10.86
N SER A 198 -0.67 -0.06 11.63
CA SER A 198 0.69 -0.65 11.66
C SER A 198 0.69 -2.15 11.97
N ASP A 199 -0.24 -2.61 12.81
CA ASP A 199 -0.37 -3.99 13.25
C ASP A 199 -0.97 -4.93 12.17
N HIS A 200 -1.32 -4.40 10.99
CA HIS A 200 -1.85 -5.21 9.88
C HIS A 200 -0.93 -6.37 9.50
N GLN A 201 0.38 -6.20 9.60
CA GLN A 201 1.38 -7.23 9.32
C GLN A 201 1.29 -8.44 10.28
N LEU A 202 0.76 -8.24 11.48
CA LEU A 202 0.59 -9.29 12.50
C LEU A 202 -0.64 -10.17 12.26
N THR A 203 -1.52 -9.79 11.31
CA THR A 203 -2.74 -10.55 11.00
C THR A 203 -2.43 -11.88 10.31
N VAL A 204 -3.05 -12.95 10.77
CA VAL A 204 -2.90 -14.29 10.20
C VAL A 204 -4.25 -14.81 9.70
N SER A 205 -4.30 -15.21 8.44
CA SER A 205 -5.55 -15.65 7.79
C SER A 205 -6.15 -16.93 8.35
N GLY A 206 -5.33 -17.86 8.81
CA GLY A 206 -5.72 -19.10 9.49
C GLY A 206 -6.29 -20.21 8.59
N LYS A 207 -6.84 -19.88 7.40
CA LYS A 207 -7.41 -20.88 6.48
C LYS A 207 -7.31 -20.46 5.00
N ALA A 208 -7.26 -21.46 4.12
CA ALA A 208 -7.20 -21.26 2.67
C ALA A 208 -8.44 -20.52 2.10
N GLY A 209 -9.62 -20.79 2.66
CA GLY A 209 -10.87 -20.11 2.26
C GLY A 209 -10.82 -18.60 2.37
N ARG A 210 -10.05 -18.04 3.33
CA ARG A 210 -9.87 -16.59 3.42
C ARG A 210 -9.12 -16.03 2.21
N SER A 211 -8.10 -16.72 1.71
CA SER A 211 -7.42 -16.32 0.47
C SER A 211 -8.39 -16.33 -0.72
N ARG A 212 -9.32 -17.30 -0.76
CA ARG A 212 -10.40 -17.35 -1.77
C ARG A 212 -11.31 -16.12 -1.68
N TRP A 213 -11.72 -15.73 -0.47
CA TRP A 213 -12.53 -14.52 -0.26
C TRP A 213 -11.82 -13.24 -0.69
N LEU A 214 -10.49 -13.19 -0.59
CA LEU A 214 -9.68 -12.07 -1.07
C LEU A 214 -9.45 -12.09 -2.59
N GLY A 215 -9.96 -13.12 -3.31
CA GLY A 215 -9.83 -13.24 -4.75
C GLY A 215 -8.57 -13.96 -5.22
N ARG A 216 -7.85 -14.64 -4.33
CA ARG A 216 -6.69 -15.46 -4.66
C ARG A 216 -7.13 -16.90 -4.87
N ARG A 217 -6.88 -17.44 -6.06
CA ARG A 217 -7.14 -18.85 -6.39
C ARG A 217 -5.98 -19.74 -5.92
N PRO A 218 -6.21 -21.04 -5.73
CA PRO A 218 -5.16 -22.01 -5.44
C PRO A 218 -4.05 -21.96 -6.50
N ARG A 219 -2.82 -22.19 -6.07
CA ARG A 219 -1.65 -22.15 -6.96
C ARG A 219 -0.99 -23.53 -7.00
N THR A 220 -0.82 -24.06 -8.20
CA THR A 220 -0.06 -25.28 -8.45
C THR A 220 1.44 -25.00 -8.35
N ARG A 221 2.18 -25.87 -7.67
CA ARG A 221 3.64 -25.77 -7.57
C ARG A 221 4.27 -26.23 -8.88
N ALA A 222 5.43 -25.64 -9.24
CA ALA A 222 6.17 -25.96 -10.46
C ALA A 222 6.55 -27.45 -10.56
N VAL A 223 6.95 -28.05 -9.44
CA VAL A 223 7.42 -29.43 -9.35
C VAL A 223 6.34 -30.48 -9.74
N VAL A 224 5.05 -30.14 -9.62
CA VAL A 224 3.93 -31.04 -9.96
C VAL A 224 3.35 -30.78 -11.35
N MET A 225 4.01 -29.96 -12.13
CA MET A 225 3.66 -29.70 -13.54
C MET A 225 4.43 -30.65 -14.47
N ASN A 226 3.95 -30.76 -15.71
CA ASN A 226 4.66 -31.47 -16.74
C ASN A 226 5.83 -30.60 -17.28
N PRO A 227 6.85 -31.20 -17.93
CA PRO A 227 7.99 -30.48 -18.51
C PRO A 227 7.59 -29.39 -19.49
N VAL A 228 6.51 -29.59 -20.25
CA VAL A 228 5.97 -28.61 -21.21
C VAL A 228 5.44 -27.33 -20.53
N ASP A 229 4.93 -27.46 -19.30
CA ASP A 229 4.29 -26.35 -18.57
C ASP A 229 5.30 -25.54 -17.73
N HIS A 230 6.37 -26.19 -17.27
CA HIS A 230 7.36 -25.54 -16.40
C HIS A 230 8.73 -26.23 -16.46
N PRO A 231 9.85 -25.47 -16.49
CA PRO A 231 11.21 -26.03 -16.51
C PRO A 231 11.55 -26.93 -15.31
N MET A 232 10.79 -26.86 -14.23
CA MET A 232 10.96 -27.70 -13.04
C MET A 232 9.93 -28.85 -12.98
N GLY A 233 9.18 -29.06 -14.03
CA GLY A 233 8.20 -30.15 -14.14
C GLY A 233 8.84 -31.42 -14.64
N GLY A 234 8.11 -32.52 -14.49
CA GLY A 234 8.53 -33.86 -14.93
C GLY A 234 9.32 -34.65 -13.88
N GLY A 235 9.82 -35.84 -14.29
CA GLY A 235 10.48 -36.78 -13.44
C GLY A 235 9.50 -37.77 -12.76
N GLU A 236 10.05 -38.79 -12.13
CA GLU A 236 9.30 -39.76 -11.33
C GLU A 236 9.18 -39.28 -9.87
N GLY A 237 7.97 -39.31 -9.31
CA GLY A 237 7.71 -38.86 -7.95
C GLY A 237 8.05 -37.39 -7.72
N ARG A 238 8.77 -37.09 -6.63
CA ARG A 238 9.15 -35.73 -6.22
C ARG A 238 10.51 -35.31 -6.80
N SER A 239 10.61 -35.18 -8.10
CA SER A 239 11.82 -34.63 -8.72
C SER A 239 11.93 -33.13 -8.40
N SER A 240 13.09 -32.66 -7.94
CA SER A 240 13.32 -31.25 -7.64
C SER A 240 13.56 -30.37 -8.90
N GLY A 241 13.79 -30.98 -10.06
CA GLY A 241 13.98 -30.27 -11.33
C GLY A 241 15.23 -29.36 -11.40
N GLY A 242 16.22 -29.60 -10.53
CA GLY A 242 17.47 -28.84 -10.47
C GLY A 242 17.33 -27.45 -9.83
N HIS A 243 18.15 -26.50 -10.32
CA HIS A 243 18.19 -25.13 -9.76
C HIS A 243 16.84 -24.41 -9.92
N PRO A 244 16.30 -23.73 -8.88
CA PRO A 244 15.00 -23.07 -8.93
C PRO A 244 14.89 -22.05 -10.08
N ARG A 245 13.90 -22.25 -10.95
CA ARG A 245 13.63 -21.40 -12.12
C ARG A 245 12.18 -20.90 -12.13
N SER A 246 11.96 -19.77 -12.78
CA SER A 246 10.63 -19.31 -13.14
C SER A 246 10.11 -20.06 -14.37
N ARG A 247 8.82 -19.90 -14.69
CA ARG A 247 8.24 -20.48 -15.91
C ARG A 247 8.98 -20.08 -17.20
N ASN A 248 9.59 -18.92 -17.23
CA ASN A 248 10.35 -18.40 -18.37
C ASN A 248 11.85 -18.80 -18.29
N GLY A 249 12.21 -19.81 -17.50
CA GLY A 249 13.58 -20.32 -17.37
C GLY A 249 14.53 -19.45 -16.55
N LYS A 250 14.13 -18.25 -16.12
CA LYS A 250 15.00 -17.37 -15.33
C LYS A 250 15.21 -17.91 -13.92
N PRO A 251 16.44 -17.85 -13.36
CA PRO A 251 16.68 -18.21 -11.97
C PRO A 251 15.73 -17.50 -11.01
N ALA A 252 15.11 -18.26 -10.10
CA ALA A 252 14.13 -17.73 -9.15
C ALA A 252 14.75 -17.17 -7.87
N LYS A 253 15.99 -17.56 -7.55
CA LYS A 253 16.76 -17.09 -6.40
C LYS A 253 18.02 -16.35 -6.85
N GLY A 254 18.35 -15.24 -6.19
CA GLY A 254 19.57 -14.46 -6.40
C GLY A 254 19.63 -13.63 -7.70
N TYR A 255 18.78 -13.89 -8.67
CA TYR A 255 18.82 -13.17 -9.94
C TYR A 255 18.26 -11.73 -9.79
N LYS A 256 19.09 -10.76 -10.16
CA LYS A 256 18.72 -9.34 -10.13
C LYS A 256 17.85 -9.00 -11.36
N THR A 257 16.53 -8.86 -11.17
CA THR A 257 15.57 -8.60 -12.26
C THR A 257 15.51 -7.14 -12.71
N ARG A 258 16.01 -6.19 -11.90
CA ARG A 258 16.03 -4.77 -12.27
C ARG A 258 17.00 -4.55 -13.43
N LYS A 259 16.55 -3.88 -14.49
CA LYS A 259 17.42 -3.52 -15.64
C LYS A 259 18.58 -2.63 -15.16
N LYS A 260 19.82 -2.94 -15.60
CA LYS A 260 21.03 -2.19 -15.23
C LYS A 260 20.91 -0.70 -15.65
N ASN A 261 20.47 -0.45 -16.87
CA ASN A 261 20.38 0.89 -17.47
C ASN A 261 18.99 1.52 -17.30
N LYS A 262 18.34 1.31 -16.13
CA LYS A 262 17.06 1.96 -15.87
C LYS A 262 17.30 3.43 -15.52
N VAL A 263 16.64 4.38 -16.24
CA VAL A 263 16.78 5.83 -16.04
C VAL A 263 16.62 6.25 -14.56
N SER A 264 15.71 5.60 -13.82
CA SER A 264 15.50 5.90 -12.41
C SER A 264 16.65 5.48 -11.47
N ASN A 265 17.72 4.85 -11.98
CA ASN A 265 18.90 4.52 -11.15
C ASN A 265 19.66 5.78 -10.71
N ARG A 266 19.64 6.84 -11.50
CA ARG A 266 20.28 8.13 -11.17
C ARG A 266 19.73 8.81 -9.92
N TYR A 267 18.49 8.45 -9.53
CA TYR A 267 17.84 9.00 -8.33
C TYR A 267 18.07 8.15 -7.07
N ILE A 268 18.80 7.06 -7.15
CA ILE A 268 19.10 6.19 -6.00
C ILE A 268 20.46 6.59 -5.44
N VAL A 269 20.47 7.11 -4.23
CA VAL A 269 21.69 7.47 -3.48
C VAL A 269 22.30 6.21 -2.87
N SER A 270 21.50 5.44 -2.16
CA SER A 270 21.90 4.21 -1.50
C SER A 270 20.86 3.12 -1.76
N LYS A 271 21.33 1.94 -2.16
CA LYS A 271 20.48 0.78 -2.41
C LYS A 271 20.07 0.15 -1.05
N ARG A 272 18.96 -0.58 -1.06
CA ARG A 272 18.62 -1.46 0.07
C ARG A 272 19.72 -2.51 0.25
N LYS A 273 20.07 -2.80 1.49
CA LYS A 273 20.94 -3.92 1.85
C LYS A 273 20.28 -5.26 1.59
#